data_7e92f798a371addb9a473a445c5e27fc
#
_entry.id   7e92f798a371addb9a473a445c5e27fc
#
_cell.length_a   1.000
_cell.length_b   1.000
_cell.length_c   1.000
_cell.angle_alpha   90.00
_cell.angle_beta   90.00
_cell.angle_gamma   90.00
#
_symmetry.space_group_name_H-M   'P 1'
#
loop_
_entity.id
_entity.type
_entity.pdbx_description
1 polymer ?
#
loop_
_entity_poly.entity_id
_entity_poly.type
_entity_poly.pdbx_seq_one_letter_code
_entity_poly.pdbx_strand_id
1 'polypeptide(L)'
;MKKIYSFLLAACAGLSLASCMNDDMESPALDYEQASITSTTDVGTTNIKIAALKDKYASTFRQANAWLKIEEDLVFEGVGCANDRGGGLYQSILLRDIDNEAGTDQCIQLAIKNTCLYPYFKLGQRVKVNLNGLYVGCYGYVPKVGQPYLTSNGNMRLGPVLLSDIKTRVQLLGMPNPGAPDLVPLEPTAAWFQANLT
;
A
#
# COMPACT_ATOMS: atom_id res chain seq x y z
N MET A 1 -7.35 -68.03 2.62
CA MET A 1 -7.20 -66.90 3.51
C MET A 1 -6.32 -65.78 2.90
N LYS A 2 -5.15 -66.06 2.31
CA LYS A 2 -4.28 -64.98 1.70
C LYS A 2 -4.95 -64.13 0.61
N LYS A 3 -5.85 -64.70 -0.19
CA LYS A 3 -6.54 -63.93 -1.27
C LYS A 3 -7.60 -62.94 -0.75
N ILE A 4 -8.21 -63.20 0.43
CA ILE A 4 -9.21 -62.29 1.04
C ILE A 4 -8.51 -61.04 1.62
N TYR A 5 -7.33 -61.19 2.22
CA TYR A 5 -6.56 -60.06 2.75
C TYR A 5 -6.04 -59.17 1.64
N SER A 6 -5.69 -59.72 0.47
CA SER A 6 -5.28 -58.93 -0.71
C SER A 6 -6.41 -58.10 -1.27
N PHE A 7 -7.63 -58.60 -1.26
CA PHE A 7 -8.84 -57.87 -1.73
C PHE A 7 -9.23 -56.77 -0.74
N LEU A 8 -9.16 -57.02 0.55
CA LEU A 8 -9.41 -56.03 1.61
C LEU A 8 -8.37 -54.91 1.58
N LEU A 9 -7.10 -55.19 1.36
CA LEU A 9 -6.04 -54.20 1.27
C LEU A 9 -6.21 -53.29 0.03
N ALA A 10 -6.61 -53.85 -1.12
CA ALA A 10 -6.87 -53.10 -2.33
C ALA A 10 -8.13 -52.19 -2.20
N ALA A 11 -9.16 -52.64 -1.49
CA ALA A 11 -10.37 -51.85 -1.23
C ALA A 11 -10.09 -50.68 -0.28
N CYS A 12 -9.28 -50.87 0.74
CA CYS A 12 -8.86 -49.77 1.66
C CYS A 12 -7.97 -48.74 0.96
N ALA A 13 -7.08 -49.15 0.06
CA ALA A 13 -6.24 -48.23 -0.72
C ALA A 13 -7.04 -47.40 -1.73
N GLY A 14 -8.14 -47.98 -2.29
CA GLY A 14 -9.05 -47.27 -3.21
C GLY A 14 -9.91 -46.20 -2.52
N LEU A 15 -10.30 -46.42 -1.27
CA LEU A 15 -11.10 -45.46 -0.49
C LEU A 15 -10.33 -44.28 0.03
N SER A 16 -9.02 -44.42 0.21
CA SER A 16 -8.17 -43.31 0.69
C SER A 16 -7.83 -42.28 -0.40
N LEU A 17 -8.00 -42.61 -1.69
CA LEU A 17 -7.75 -41.71 -2.80
C LEU A 17 -8.95 -40.84 -3.19
N ALA A 18 -10.15 -41.19 -2.72
CA ALA A 18 -11.39 -40.45 -3.04
C ALA A 18 -11.65 -39.27 -2.09
N SER A 19 -10.83 -39.07 -1.05
CA SER A 19 -11.08 -38.08 -0.01
C SER A 19 -10.55 -36.67 -0.31
N CYS A 20 -9.87 -36.44 -1.45
CA CYS A 20 -9.22 -35.16 -1.71
C CYS A 20 -9.73 -34.43 -2.95
N MET A 21 -10.81 -34.88 -3.59
CA MET A 21 -11.35 -34.20 -4.79
C MET A 21 -12.83 -33.89 -4.61
N ASN A 22 -13.14 -33.05 -3.64
CA ASN A 22 -14.39 -32.33 -3.66
C ASN A 22 -14.11 -30.99 -4.34
N ASP A 23 -14.33 -30.89 -5.64
CA ASP A 23 -14.24 -29.67 -6.43
C ASP A 23 -15.34 -28.63 -6.08
N ASP A 24 -16.18 -28.93 -5.09
CA ASP A 24 -17.24 -28.04 -4.59
C ASP A 24 -16.81 -27.15 -3.43
N MET A 25 -15.52 -26.87 -3.29
CA MET A 25 -15.10 -25.74 -2.45
C MET A 25 -15.41 -24.46 -3.23
N GLU A 26 -16.65 -24.02 -3.15
CA GLU A 26 -16.94 -22.61 -3.43
C GLU A 26 -15.94 -21.78 -2.65
N SER A 27 -15.14 -21.02 -3.39
CA SER A 27 -14.29 -20.02 -2.74
C SER A 27 -15.19 -19.21 -1.83
N PRO A 28 -14.90 -19.10 -0.52
CA PRO A 28 -15.76 -18.32 0.36
C PRO A 28 -15.93 -16.94 -0.28
N ALA A 29 -17.18 -16.51 -0.43
CA ALA A 29 -17.47 -15.19 -0.93
C ALA A 29 -16.68 -14.22 -0.08
N LEU A 30 -15.66 -13.59 -0.69
CA LEU A 30 -14.85 -12.59 0.00
C LEU A 30 -15.79 -11.43 0.28
N ASP A 31 -16.23 -11.31 1.52
CA ASP A 31 -16.89 -10.11 1.99
C ASP A 31 -15.86 -8.99 2.02
N TYR A 32 -15.75 -8.30 0.89
CA TYR A 32 -14.81 -7.19 0.71
C TYR A 32 -15.09 -6.04 1.69
N GLU A 33 -16.30 -5.91 2.20
CA GLU A 33 -16.65 -4.91 3.20
C GLU A 33 -16.02 -5.22 4.56
N GLN A 34 -16.03 -6.48 4.99
CA GLN A 34 -15.38 -6.89 6.23
C GLN A 34 -13.84 -6.96 6.12
N ALA A 35 -13.32 -7.26 4.95
CA ALA A 35 -11.87 -7.38 4.71
C ALA A 35 -11.19 -6.01 4.51
N SER A 36 -11.94 -4.94 4.24
CA SER A 36 -11.34 -3.63 3.98
C SER A 36 -10.77 -3.00 5.24
N ILE A 37 -9.50 -2.61 5.17
CA ILE A 37 -8.84 -1.79 6.21
C ILE A 37 -9.00 -0.29 5.94
N THR A 38 -9.68 0.09 4.87
CA THR A 38 -9.87 1.47 4.41
C THR A 38 -11.32 1.92 4.61
N SER A 39 -11.58 3.21 4.39
CA SER A 39 -12.93 3.79 4.47
C SER A 39 -13.82 3.26 3.35
N THR A 40 -15.07 2.93 3.69
CA THR A 40 -16.15 2.63 2.74
C THR A 40 -16.94 3.88 2.33
N THR A 41 -16.71 5.01 3.00
CA THR A 41 -17.34 6.30 2.72
C THR A 41 -16.35 7.26 2.08
N ASP A 42 -16.85 8.28 1.39
CA ASP A 42 -16.02 9.33 0.80
C ASP A 42 -15.26 10.09 1.89
N VAL A 43 -13.95 10.20 1.71
CA VAL A 43 -13.03 10.86 2.67
C VAL A 43 -12.81 12.34 2.34
N GLY A 44 -13.50 12.87 1.36
CA GLY A 44 -13.47 14.27 0.97
C GLY A 44 -13.12 14.50 -0.50
N THR A 45 -13.22 15.76 -0.93
CA THR A 45 -12.92 16.16 -2.31
C THR A 45 -11.43 16.36 -2.50
N THR A 46 -10.85 15.71 -3.52
CA THR A 46 -9.44 15.89 -3.92
C THR A 46 -9.16 17.36 -4.26
N ASN A 47 -8.21 17.98 -3.59
CA ASN A 47 -7.89 19.40 -3.74
C ASN A 47 -6.37 19.69 -3.82
N ILE A 48 -5.52 18.67 -3.74
CA ILE A 48 -4.07 18.83 -3.89
C ILE A 48 -3.48 17.61 -4.62
N LYS A 49 -2.46 17.84 -5.47
CA LYS A 49 -1.62 16.77 -6.05
C LYS A 49 -0.46 16.42 -5.12
N ILE A 50 0.10 15.22 -5.23
CA ILE A 50 1.25 14.80 -4.42
C ILE A 50 2.46 15.71 -4.68
N ALA A 51 2.73 16.08 -5.93
CA ALA A 51 3.80 17.03 -6.27
C ALA A 51 3.60 18.37 -5.54
N ALA A 52 2.40 18.96 -5.62
CA ALA A 52 2.08 20.23 -4.95
C ALA A 52 2.15 20.11 -3.41
N LEU A 53 1.76 18.96 -2.84
CA LEU A 53 1.93 18.68 -1.41
C LEU A 53 3.43 18.69 -1.02
N LYS A 54 4.27 18.06 -1.85
CA LYS A 54 5.72 18.03 -1.60
C LYS A 54 6.35 19.43 -1.71
N ASP A 55 5.93 20.23 -2.65
CA ASP A 55 6.39 21.62 -2.79
C ASP A 55 5.96 22.47 -1.59
N LYS A 56 4.69 22.33 -1.16
CA LYS A 56 4.14 23.05 -0.01
C LYS A 56 4.92 22.77 1.29
N TYR A 57 5.35 21.52 1.49
CA TYR A 57 6.08 21.08 2.68
C TYR A 57 7.57 20.79 2.40
N ALA A 58 8.15 21.41 1.36
CA ALA A 58 9.51 21.14 0.92
C ALA A 58 10.56 21.33 2.02
N SER A 59 10.40 22.34 2.88
CA SER A 59 11.31 22.57 4.02
C SER A 59 11.35 21.39 4.98
N THR A 60 10.21 20.73 5.22
CA THR A 60 10.10 19.55 6.09
C THR A 60 10.72 18.32 5.42
N PHE A 61 10.47 18.11 4.12
CA PHE A 61 11.02 16.95 3.41
C PHE A 61 12.53 17.01 3.18
N ARG A 62 13.14 18.22 3.20
CA ARG A 62 14.59 18.41 3.06
C ARG A 62 15.36 18.26 4.37
N GLN A 63 14.69 18.11 5.50
CA GLN A 63 15.35 17.94 6.81
C GLN A 63 15.23 16.46 7.23
N ALA A 64 16.36 15.80 7.43
CA ALA A 64 16.38 14.39 7.83
C ALA A 64 15.55 14.16 9.11
N ASN A 65 14.59 13.23 9.03
CA ASN A 65 13.70 12.85 10.13
C ASN A 65 12.79 13.99 10.67
N ALA A 66 12.58 15.06 9.90
CA ALA A 66 11.61 16.10 10.24
C ALA A 66 10.18 15.63 9.95
N TRP A 67 9.24 16.20 10.65
CA TRP A 67 7.81 15.98 10.45
C TRP A 67 7.00 17.19 10.91
N LEU A 68 5.85 17.40 10.26
CA LEU A 68 4.93 18.50 10.53
C LEU A 68 3.50 17.99 10.42
N LYS A 69 2.63 18.42 11.35
CA LYS A 69 1.20 18.12 11.32
C LYS A 69 0.50 18.91 10.22
N ILE A 70 -0.39 18.27 9.50
CA ILE A 70 -1.30 18.92 8.56
C ILE A 70 -2.59 19.25 9.31
N GLU A 71 -2.89 20.54 9.38
CA GLU A 71 -4.12 21.04 10.03
C GLU A 71 -5.16 21.52 9.01
N GLU A 72 -4.76 21.60 7.75
CA GLU A 72 -5.61 21.98 6.63
C GLU A 72 -6.41 20.78 6.11
N ASP A 73 -7.57 21.06 5.54
CA ASP A 73 -8.39 20.04 4.87
C ASP A 73 -7.83 19.73 3.49
N LEU A 74 -6.72 18.99 3.47
CA LEU A 74 -6.04 18.55 2.26
C LEU A 74 -6.40 17.10 1.96
N VAL A 75 -6.80 16.85 0.73
CA VAL A 75 -7.13 15.52 0.21
C VAL A 75 -6.41 15.34 -1.11
N PHE A 76 -5.55 14.31 -1.20
CA PHE A 76 -4.97 13.93 -2.48
C PHE A 76 -5.51 12.59 -2.96
N GLU A 77 -5.39 12.37 -4.27
CA GLU A 77 -5.62 11.09 -4.90
C GLU A 77 -4.36 10.66 -5.63
N GLY A 78 -3.98 9.40 -5.43
CA GLY A 78 -2.80 8.81 -6.08
C GLY A 78 -3.06 7.38 -6.50
N VAL A 79 -2.18 6.83 -7.31
CA VAL A 79 -2.20 5.43 -7.72
C VAL A 79 -1.09 4.65 -7.02
N GLY A 80 -1.41 3.44 -6.54
CA GLY A 80 -0.46 2.55 -5.89
C GLY A 80 0.57 2.02 -6.88
N CYS A 81 1.82 2.48 -6.78
CA CYS A 81 2.91 2.08 -7.67
C CYS A 81 3.90 1.09 -7.01
N ALA A 82 3.89 0.96 -5.69
CA ALA A 82 4.61 -0.11 -4.98
C ALA A 82 3.92 -0.45 -3.65
N ASN A 83 4.07 -1.69 -3.20
CA ASN A 83 3.58 -2.19 -1.93
C ASN A 83 4.59 -3.17 -1.29
N ASP A 84 4.20 -3.78 -0.17
CA ASP A 84 5.07 -4.66 0.64
C ASP A 84 5.20 -6.11 0.13
N ARG A 85 4.58 -6.47 -1.00
CA ARG A 85 4.62 -7.84 -1.54
C ARG A 85 6.04 -8.34 -1.83
N GLY A 86 6.89 -7.47 -2.34
CA GLY A 86 8.28 -7.80 -2.70
C GLY A 86 9.28 -7.69 -1.54
N GLY A 87 8.83 -7.33 -0.32
CA GLY A 87 9.70 -7.15 0.85
C GLY A 87 10.57 -5.89 0.83
N GLY A 88 10.51 -5.08 -0.22
CA GLY A 88 11.27 -3.82 -0.32
C GLY A 88 10.64 -2.66 0.48
N LEU A 89 9.36 -2.76 0.82
CA LEU A 89 8.65 -1.82 1.67
C LEU A 89 8.18 -2.54 2.93
N TYR A 90 8.22 -1.84 4.06
CA TYR A 90 7.72 -2.34 5.34
C TYR A 90 6.70 -1.38 5.91
N GLN A 91 5.49 -1.89 6.20
CA GLN A 91 4.39 -1.09 6.74
C GLN A 91 4.11 0.17 5.93
N SER A 92 4.22 0.10 4.61
CA SER A 92 4.02 1.25 3.74
C SER A 92 3.70 0.85 2.31
N ILE A 93 3.04 1.77 1.62
CA ILE A 93 2.80 1.73 0.19
C ILE A 93 3.37 3.01 -0.45
N LEU A 94 3.70 2.95 -1.72
CA LEU A 94 4.10 4.11 -2.50
C LEU A 94 2.94 4.54 -3.40
N LEU A 95 2.55 5.79 -3.29
CA LEU A 95 1.51 6.43 -4.10
C LEU A 95 2.13 7.43 -5.03
N ARG A 96 1.63 7.51 -6.26
CA ARG A 96 2.05 8.42 -7.30
C ARG A 96 0.85 9.24 -7.80
N ASP A 97 1.09 10.47 -8.24
CA ASP A 97 0.05 11.27 -8.89
C ASP A 97 -0.54 10.57 -10.12
N ILE A 98 -1.84 10.73 -10.36
CA ILE A 98 -2.55 10.06 -11.45
C ILE A 98 -2.09 10.59 -12.80
N ASP A 99 -1.95 11.91 -12.93
CA ASP A 99 -1.45 12.56 -14.14
C ASP A 99 0.05 12.79 -13.99
N ASN A 100 0.82 11.84 -14.49
CA ASN A 100 2.27 11.85 -14.34
C ASN A 100 2.92 12.67 -15.46
N GLU A 101 3.35 13.88 -15.14
CA GLU A 101 4.24 14.65 -16.01
C GLU A 101 5.66 14.12 -15.85
N ALA A 102 6.28 13.68 -16.96
CA ALA A 102 7.64 13.15 -16.93
C ALA A 102 8.62 14.15 -16.29
N GLY A 103 9.41 13.69 -15.33
CA GLY A 103 10.45 14.48 -14.69
C GLY A 103 10.06 15.19 -13.39
N THR A 104 8.82 15.05 -12.90
CA THR A 104 8.43 15.57 -11.60
C THR A 104 8.48 14.50 -10.52
N ASP A 105 8.88 14.87 -9.31
CA ASP A 105 8.86 13.99 -8.14
C ASP A 105 7.44 13.88 -7.57
N GLN A 106 6.65 12.97 -8.09
CA GLN A 106 5.23 12.80 -7.83
C GLN A 106 4.90 11.63 -6.91
N CYS A 107 5.89 11.07 -6.23
CA CYS A 107 5.69 9.92 -5.35
C CYS A 107 5.76 10.32 -3.88
N ILE A 108 4.90 9.70 -3.06
CA ILE A 108 4.94 9.81 -1.60
C ILE A 108 4.65 8.45 -0.96
N GLN A 109 5.33 8.16 0.12
CA GLN A 109 5.08 6.97 0.91
C GLN A 109 3.92 7.20 1.89
N LEU A 110 2.93 6.32 1.91
CA LEU A 110 1.93 6.26 2.97
C LEU A 110 2.30 5.11 3.92
N ALA A 111 2.70 5.46 5.13
CA ALA A 111 3.06 4.48 6.14
C ALA A 111 1.80 4.03 6.91
N ILE A 112 1.56 2.71 7.02
CA ILE A 112 0.35 2.12 7.58
C ILE A 112 0.74 1.03 8.58
N LYS A 113 0.22 1.09 9.80
CA LYS A 113 0.54 0.10 10.84
C LYS A 113 -0.13 -1.26 10.58
N ASN A 114 0.35 -1.93 9.55
CA ASN A 114 -0.02 -3.30 9.19
C ASN A 114 1.15 -3.94 8.44
N THR A 115 1.37 -5.23 8.63
CA THR A 115 2.50 -5.98 8.06
C THR A 115 2.18 -6.70 6.76
N CYS A 116 0.97 -6.60 6.24
CA CYS A 116 0.55 -7.26 5.01
C CYS A 116 -0.42 -6.35 4.26
N LEU A 117 0.12 -5.40 3.51
CA LEU A 117 -0.67 -4.37 2.84
C LEU A 117 -1.06 -4.74 1.41
N TYR A 118 -0.27 -5.59 0.73
CA TYR A 118 -0.48 -5.91 -0.69
C TYR A 118 -1.86 -6.52 -1.03
N PRO A 119 -2.58 -7.24 -0.14
CA PRO A 119 -3.93 -7.71 -0.46
C PRO A 119 -4.95 -6.58 -0.58
N TYR A 120 -4.74 -5.51 0.19
CA TYR A 120 -5.63 -4.34 0.24
C TYR A 120 -5.22 -3.27 -0.76
N PHE A 121 -3.91 -3.00 -0.90
CA PHE A 121 -3.36 -1.98 -1.78
C PHE A 121 -2.62 -2.63 -2.95
N LYS A 122 -3.36 -3.00 -3.97
CA LYS A 122 -2.81 -3.61 -5.19
C LYS A 122 -2.12 -2.56 -6.07
N LEU A 123 -1.19 -3.00 -6.91
CA LEU A 123 -0.61 -2.12 -7.93
C LEU A 123 -1.71 -1.61 -8.87
N GLY A 124 -1.66 -0.33 -9.21
CA GLY A 124 -2.68 0.32 -10.01
C GLY A 124 -3.98 0.64 -9.28
N GLN A 125 -4.05 0.44 -7.97
CA GLN A 125 -5.20 0.84 -7.17
C GLN A 125 -5.18 2.35 -6.96
N ARG A 126 -6.27 3.02 -7.31
CA ARG A 126 -6.47 4.43 -6.96
C ARG A 126 -6.82 4.55 -5.49
N VAL A 127 -6.15 5.47 -4.81
CA VAL A 127 -6.24 5.66 -3.36
C VAL A 127 -6.43 7.15 -3.09
N LYS A 128 -7.51 7.50 -2.40
CA LYS A 128 -7.78 8.85 -1.91
C LYS A 128 -7.39 8.93 -0.44
N VAL A 129 -6.68 9.99 -0.06
CA VAL A 129 -6.17 10.16 1.31
C VAL A 129 -6.54 11.55 1.83
N ASN A 130 -7.29 11.60 2.92
CA ASN A 130 -7.54 12.81 3.69
C ASN A 130 -6.38 13.00 4.69
N LEU A 131 -5.69 14.11 4.56
CA LEU A 131 -4.46 14.40 5.32
C LEU A 131 -4.72 15.16 6.63
N ASN A 132 -5.91 15.69 6.85
CA ASN A 132 -6.21 16.49 8.03
C ASN A 132 -5.90 15.71 9.31
N GLY A 133 -5.04 16.25 10.16
CA GLY A 133 -4.60 15.63 11.42
C GLY A 133 -3.51 14.56 11.25
N LEU A 134 -3.16 14.17 10.02
CA LEU A 134 -1.96 13.37 9.74
C LEU A 134 -0.71 14.25 9.70
N TYR A 135 0.42 13.62 9.50
CA TYR A 135 1.71 14.30 9.46
C TYR A 135 2.44 13.98 8.16
N VAL A 136 3.10 14.99 7.61
CA VAL A 136 4.07 14.83 6.53
C VAL A 136 5.47 14.96 7.08
N GLY A 137 6.40 14.25 6.46
CA GLY A 137 7.80 14.32 6.84
C GLY A 137 8.65 13.35 6.05
N CYS A 138 9.85 13.10 6.53
CA CYS A 138 10.75 12.16 5.88
C CYS A 138 11.44 11.22 6.88
N TYR A 139 11.85 10.09 6.37
CA TYR A 139 12.80 9.21 7.04
C TYR A 139 13.93 8.93 6.06
N GLY A 140 15.16 9.34 6.40
CA GLY A 140 16.28 9.25 5.47
C GLY A 140 16.03 9.97 4.14
N TYR A 141 15.37 11.13 4.17
CA TYR A 141 14.96 11.93 2.99
C TYR A 141 13.88 11.30 2.10
N VAL A 142 13.27 10.19 2.51
CA VAL A 142 12.12 9.62 1.79
C VAL A 142 10.84 10.31 2.27
N PRO A 143 10.15 11.06 1.40
CA PRO A 143 8.90 11.73 1.74
C PRO A 143 7.82 10.73 2.12
N LYS A 144 7.14 10.97 3.25
CA LYS A 144 6.06 10.11 3.73
C LYS A 144 4.94 10.86 4.43
N VAL A 145 3.76 10.27 4.38
CA VAL A 145 2.62 10.56 5.26
C VAL A 145 2.61 9.52 6.38
N GLY A 146 2.42 9.97 7.62
CA GLY A 146 2.45 9.08 8.77
C GLY A 146 1.90 9.73 10.04
N GLN A 147 2.24 9.14 11.18
CA GLN A 147 1.97 9.68 12.52
C GLN A 147 3.24 9.61 13.39
N PRO A 148 3.48 10.60 14.27
CA PRO A 148 4.60 10.53 15.21
C PRO A 148 4.41 9.39 16.20
N TYR A 149 5.50 8.72 16.53
CA TYR A 149 5.54 7.71 17.59
C TYR A 149 6.82 7.81 18.40
N LEU A 150 6.74 7.37 19.65
CA LEU A 150 7.89 7.31 20.54
C LEU A 150 8.65 5.99 20.31
N THR A 151 9.92 6.08 19.99
CA THR A 151 10.80 4.90 19.87
C THR A 151 11.16 4.35 21.26
N SER A 152 11.64 3.10 21.32
CA SER A 152 12.15 2.50 22.57
C SER A 152 13.26 3.31 23.26
N ASN A 153 14.00 4.10 22.48
CA ASN A 153 15.07 4.97 22.99
C ASN A 153 14.59 6.38 23.40
N GLY A 154 13.27 6.61 23.47
CA GLY A 154 12.68 7.89 23.87
C GLY A 154 12.68 8.98 22.81
N ASN A 155 13.07 8.70 21.55
CA ASN A 155 13.05 9.66 20.48
C ASN A 155 11.72 9.64 19.72
N MET A 156 11.18 10.82 19.41
CA MET A 156 10.02 10.93 18.52
C MET A 156 10.44 10.78 17.06
N ARG A 157 9.69 10.00 16.30
CA ARG A 157 9.89 9.80 14.84
C ARG A 157 8.55 9.73 14.13
N LEU A 158 8.58 10.02 12.83
CA LEU A 158 7.43 9.80 11.96
C LEU A 158 7.34 8.31 11.61
N GLY A 159 6.26 7.68 12.03
CA GLY A 159 5.97 6.26 11.83
C GLY A 159 4.65 6.01 11.10
N PRO A 160 4.15 4.78 11.14
CA PRO A 160 2.95 4.41 10.42
C PRO A 160 1.67 4.96 11.07
N VAL A 161 0.70 5.30 10.22
CA VAL A 161 -0.67 5.67 10.60
C VAL A 161 -1.37 4.44 11.18
N LEU A 162 -2.13 4.63 12.26
CA LEU A 162 -2.91 3.56 12.87
C LEU A 162 -4.07 3.12 11.97
N LEU A 163 -4.46 1.85 12.04
CA LEU A 163 -5.57 1.31 11.23
C LEU A 163 -6.91 2.01 11.51
N SER A 164 -7.13 2.51 12.71
CA SER A 164 -8.31 3.31 13.05
C SER A 164 -8.41 4.57 12.19
N ASP A 165 -7.29 5.25 11.95
CA ASP A 165 -7.24 6.44 11.12
C ASP A 165 -7.30 6.09 9.62
N ILE A 166 -6.68 4.98 9.21
CA ILE A 166 -6.79 4.48 7.84
C ILE A 166 -8.26 4.23 7.46
N LYS A 167 -9.05 3.63 8.35
CA LYS A 167 -10.48 3.36 8.15
C LYS A 167 -11.36 4.60 7.97
N THR A 168 -10.88 5.76 8.38
CA THR A 168 -11.64 7.02 8.29
C THR A 168 -11.05 8.02 7.30
N ARG A 169 -9.80 7.83 6.88
CA ARG A 169 -9.03 8.82 6.08
C ARG A 169 -8.56 8.31 4.73
N VAL A 170 -8.58 7.01 4.51
CA VAL A 170 -8.09 6.40 3.27
C VAL A 170 -9.21 5.64 2.60
N GLN A 171 -9.48 5.94 1.34
CA GLN A 171 -10.53 5.31 0.51
C GLN A 171 -9.90 4.70 -0.73
N LEU A 172 -10.29 3.48 -1.07
CA LEU A 172 -9.95 2.87 -2.36
C LEU A 172 -11.01 3.25 -3.40
N LEU A 173 -10.56 3.60 -4.61
CA LEU A 173 -11.43 4.03 -5.70
C LEU A 173 -11.34 3.06 -6.88
N GLY A 174 -12.47 2.51 -7.26
CA GLY A 174 -12.59 1.61 -8.42
C GLY A 174 -11.74 0.34 -8.32
N MET A 175 -11.56 -0.32 -9.42
CA MET A 175 -10.73 -1.54 -9.53
C MET A 175 -9.26 -1.19 -9.81
N PRO A 176 -8.30 -1.97 -9.27
CA PRO A 176 -6.89 -1.75 -9.57
C PRO A 176 -6.60 -2.00 -11.06
N ASN A 177 -5.78 -1.15 -11.67
CA ASN A 177 -5.31 -1.29 -13.05
C ASN A 177 -3.77 -1.40 -13.08
N PRO A 178 -3.19 -2.60 -12.94
CA PRO A 178 -1.74 -2.77 -12.91
C PRO A 178 -1.07 -2.51 -14.27
N GLY A 179 -1.83 -2.44 -15.36
CA GLY A 179 -1.36 -2.12 -16.70
C GLY A 179 -1.49 -0.63 -17.06
N ALA A 180 -1.81 0.23 -16.11
CA ALA A 180 -1.92 1.66 -16.38
C ALA A 180 -0.57 2.25 -16.85
N PRO A 181 -0.56 3.12 -17.86
CA PRO A 181 0.67 3.76 -18.36
C PRO A 181 1.45 4.48 -17.27
N ASP A 182 0.75 5.03 -16.29
CA ASP A 182 1.32 5.75 -15.14
C ASP A 182 2.16 4.85 -14.20
N LEU A 183 2.05 3.53 -14.33
CA LEU A 183 2.82 2.56 -13.54
C LEU A 183 4.07 2.05 -14.24
N VAL A 184 4.29 2.43 -15.50
CA VAL A 184 5.51 2.05 -16.22
C VAL A 184 6.71 2.67 -15.49
N PRO A 185 7.68 1.85 -15.00
CA PRO A 185 8.86 2.38 -14.35
C PRO A 185 9.63 3.29 -15.31
N LEU A 186 10.16 4.38 -14.79
CA LEU A 186 11.11 5.18 -15.52
C LEU A 186 12.39 4.34 -15.74
N GLU A 187 12.77 4.11 -17.00
CA GLU A 187 14.06 3.52 -17.32
C GLU A 187 15.10 4.65 -17.48
N PRO A 188 15.88 4.95 -16.44
CA PRO A 188 16.79 6.08 -16.50
C PRO A 188 17.94 5.77 -17.44
N THR A 189 18.20 6.69 -18.38
CA THR A 189 19.38 6.63 -19.24
C THR A 189 20.63 7.10 -18.50
N ALA A 190 21.82 6.79 -19.03
CA ALA A 190 23.09 7.31 -18.47
C ALA A 190 23.10 8.85 -18.41
N ALA A 191 22.52 9.52 -19.40
CA ALA A 191 22.37 10.98 -19.41
C ALA A 191 21.46 11.48 -18.28
N TRP A 192 20.37 10.75 -17.97
CA TRP A 192 19.50 11.08 -16.86
C TRP A 192 20.25 11.00 -15.52
N PHE A 193 21.05 9.94 -15.31
CA PHE A 193 21.85 9.80 -14.09
C PHE A 193 22.87 10.95 -13.95
N GLN A 194 23.56 11.33 -15.03
CA GLN A 194 24.49 12.44 -15.00
C GLN A 194 23.83 13.78 -14.64
N ALA A 195 22.59 14.00 -15.09
CA ALA A 195 21.86 15.24 -14.81
C ALA A 195 21.26 15.30 -13.39
N ASN A 196 21.06 14.14 -12.71
CA ASN A 196 20.31 14.05 -11.45
C ASN A 196 21.15 13.55 -10.26
N LEU A 197 22.44 13.33 -10.41
CA LEU A 197 23.37 12.90 -9.35
C LEU A 197 24.14 14.05 -8.68
N THR A 198 23.73 15.30 -8.87
CA THR A 198 24.35 16.50 -8.24
C THR A 198 23.64 16.90 -6.96
#